data_8da2d6faabfe7053f6f7bd03d87d7b95
#
_entry.id   8da2d6faabfe7053f6f7bd03d87d7b95
#
_cell.length_a   1.000
_cell.length_b   1.000
_cell.length_c   1.000
_cell.angle_alpha   90.00
_cell.angle_beta   90.00
_cell.angle_gamma   90.00
#
_symmetry.space_group_name_H-M   'P 1'
#
loop_
_entity.id
_entity.type
_entity.pdbx_description
1 polymer ?
#
loop_
_entity_poly.entity_id
_entity_poly.type
_entity_poly.pdbx_seq_one_letter_code
_entity_poly.pdbx_strand_id
1 'polypeptide(L)'
;PSSLMNPILLKPNGDSTSEVIHLGESKGITTAKNYYQNWFNPGWDAIKKAIKIILDEDPNQRLIIEGAGSPVEMNLIHRDLTNLRIAKYLDADCILVADIEKGGVFAQIIGTLELMQPEERKLIKGIIINRFRGDLSLFSEGKKWLEKRTKIPILGILPILEEKLPPEDSLDLLDRKIEKDQYDLKGGIIKFPSISNFSDLHPLENENSINLKWVRKSENLKIFDFIILPGSKQTIKDQIFLEESGLAKDIRSYSLGKGHIIGICGGLQMLGERLEDPFLKEGANNYLKREINGIGIFPIKTIFNKKKQTRQISCKSLWPCESTINGFEIHNG
;
A
#
# COMPACT_ATOMS: atom_id res chain seq x y z
N PRO A 1 -3.97 -11.00 -13.75
CA PRO A 1 -4.56 -9.80 -13.16
C PRO A 1 -5.11 -8.89 -14.24
N SER A 2 -6.29 -8.31 -14.01
CA SER A 2 -6.98 -7.39 -14.92
C SER A 2 -7.46 -6.17 -14.12
N SER A 3 -7.55 -5.00 -14.78
CA SER A 3 -8.15 -3.81 -14.18
C SER A 3 -9.63 -4.00 -13.80
N LEU A 4 -10.28 -5.03 -14.33
CA LEU A 4 -11.63 -5.42 -13.96
C LEU A 4 -11.72 -5.98 -12.54
N MET A 5 -10.62 -6.54 -12.00
CA MET A 5 -10.58 -7.09 -10.63
C MET A 5 -10.54 -5.99 -9.55
N ASN A 6 -10.10 -4.78 -9.93
CA ASN A 6 -10.15 -3.58 -9.09
C ASN A 6 -10.55 -2.37 -9.94
N PRO A 7 -11.85 -2.25 -10.30
CA PRO A 7 -12.32 -1.29 -11.30
C PRO A 7 -12.23 0.17 -10.85
N ILE A 8 -12.20 0.43 -9.54
CA ILE A 8 -11.97 1.75 -8.99
C ILE A 8 -11.09 1.66 -7.75
N LEU A 9 -9.99 2.41 -7.74
CA LEU A 9 -9.03 2.43 -6.66
C LEU A 9 -8.69 3.86 -6.26
N LEU A 10 -8.66 4.12 -4.97
CA LEU A 10 -8.13 5.34 -4.38
C LEU A 10 -6.72 5.07 -3.87
N LYS A 11 -5.73 5.66 -4.53
CA LYS A 11 -4.34 5.59 -4.09
C LYS A 11 -4.01 6.82 -3.26
N PRO A 12 -3.72 6.70 -1.96
CA PRO A 12 -3.37 7.84 -1.13
C PRO A 12 -2.17 8.62 -1.70
N ASN A 13 -2.31 9.96 -1.76
CA ASN A 13 -1.28 10.86 -2.27
C ASN A 13 -1.06 12.02 -1.29
N GLY A 14 -0.63 11.70 -0.04
CA GLY A 14 -0.47 12.63 1.06
C GLY A 14 -1.66 12.63 2.04
N ASP A 15 -1.68 13.58 2.98
CA ASP A 15 -2.53 13.55 4.17
C ASP A 15 -4.05 13.68 3.91
N SER A 16 -4.45 14.28 2.79
CA SER A 16 -5.88 14.58 2.54
C SER A 16 -6.32 14.37 1.10
N THR A 17 -5.46 13.85 0.25
CA THR A 17 -5.74 13.66 -1.19
C THR A 17 -5.45 12.23 -1.61
N SER A 18 -6.17 11.79 -2.65
CA SER A 18 -5.94 10.49 -3.29
C SER A 18 -5.97 10.62 -4.81
N GLU A 19 -5.18 9.82 -5.48
CA GLU A 19 -5.27 9.62 -6.91
C GLU A 19 -6.41 8.63 -7.19
N VAL A 20 -7.33 9.01 -8.09
CA VAL A 20 -8.41 8.13 -8.54
C VAL A 20 -7.93 7.33 -9.73
N ILE A 21 -7.94 6.02 -9.60
CA ILE A 21 -7.67 5.09 -10.69
C ILE A 21 -8.98 4.40 -11.07
N HIS A 22 -9.40 4.56 -12.32
CA HIS A 22 -10.64 4.04 -12.86
C HIS A 22 -10.34 3.10 -14.02
N LEU A 23 -10.68 1.81 -13.88
CA LEU A 23 -10.37 0.74 -14.83
C LEU A 23 -8.88 0.71 -15.25
N GLY A 24 -7.98 0.92 -14.28
CA GLY A 24 -6.53 0.92 -14.49
C GLY A 24 -5.93 2.24 -14.99
N GLU A 25 -6.75 3.28 -15.27
CA GLU A 25 -6.28 4.57 -15.72
C GLU A 25 -6.38 5.63 -14.62
N SER A 26 -5.30 6.40 -14.42
CA SER A 26 -5.31 7.57 -13.53
C SER A 26 -6.22 8.66 -14.08
N LYS A 27 -7.14 9.14 -13.26
CA LYS A 27 -8.08 10.24 -13.57
C LYS A 27 -7.75 11.53 -12.83
N GLY A 28 -6.64 11.54 -12.06
CA GLY A 28 -6.14 12.70 -11.35
C GLY A 28 -6.34 12.61 -9.84
N ILE A 29 -5.89 13.67 -9.15
CA ILE A 29 -5.90 13.76 -7.70
C ILE A 29 -7.21 14.41 -7.23
N THR A 30 -7.79 13.88 -6.15
CA THR A 30 -9.04 14.38 -5.57
C THR A 30 -8.96 14.41 -4.04
N THR A 31 -9.79 15.23 -3.42
CA THR A 31 -10.06 15.15 -1.97
C THR A 31 -11.18 14.15 -1.70
N ALA A 32 -11.30 13.66 -0.47
CA ALA A 32 -12.38 12.74 -0.09
C ALA A 32 -13.77 13.32 -0.41
N LYS A 33 -14.00 14.62 -0.13
CA LYS A 33 -15.26 15.31 -0.44
C LYS A 33 -15.59 15.27 -1.94
N ASN A 34 -14.63 15.66 -2.78
CA ASN A 34 -14.82 15.70 -4.23
C ASN A 34 -14.95 14.29 -4.83
N TYR A 35 -14.25 13.30 -4.25
CA TYR A 35 -14.40 11.91 -4.65
C TYR A 35 -15.85 11.45 -4.51
N TYR A 36 -16.44 11.60 -3.34
CA TYR A 36 -17.83 11.19 -3.10
C TYR A 36 -18.86 11.96 -3.93
N GLN A 37 -18.57 13.19 -4.32
CA GLN A 37 -19.45 13.98 -5.17
C GLN A 37 -19.38 13.57 -6.64
N ASN A 38 -18.18 13.30 -7.16
CA ASN A 38 -17.96 13.18 -8.59
C ASN A 38 -17.73 11.73 -9.06
N TRP A 39 -17.26 10.85 -8.16
CA TRP A 39 -16.82 9.50 -8.53
C TRP A 39 -17.74 8.38 -8.04
N PHE A 40 -18.71 8.68 -7.22
CA PHE A 40 -19.62 7.67 -6.69
C PHE A 40 -20.40 6.96 -7.82
N ASN A 41 -21.12 7.70 -8.67
CA ASN A 41 -21.89 7.11 -9.75
C ASN A 41 -20.99 6.50 -10.85
N PRO A 42 -19.95 7.19 -11.37
CA PRO A 42 -19.02 6.56 -12.30
C PRO A 42 -18.34 5.33 -11.75
N GLY A 43 -17.99 5.32 -10.46
CA GLY A 43 -17.40 4.17 -9.79
C GLY A 43 -18.37 2.99 -9.72
N TRP A 44 -19.61 3.23 -9.35
CA TRP A 44 -20.65 2.21 -9.30
C TRP A 44 -20.91 1.59 -10.69
N ASP A 45 -20.95 2.41 -11.73
CA ASP A 45 -21.13 1.93 -13.10
C ASP A 45 -19.93 1.11 -13.59
N ALA A 46 -18.70 1.51 -13.22
CA ALA A 46 -17.50 0.75 -13.51
C ALA A 46 -17.51 -0.62 -12.81
N ILE A 47 -17.92 -0.68 -11.55
CA ILE A 47 -18.05 -1.92 -10.77
C ILE A 47 -19.05 -2.87 -11.45
N LYS A 48 -20.26 -2.40 -11.76
CA LYS A 48 -21.28 -3.20 -12.44
C LYS A 48 -20.79 -3.73 -13.78
N LYS A 49 -20.13 -2.88 -14.58
CA LYS A 49 -19.57 -3.26 -15.87
C LYS A 49 -18.47 -4.32 -15.72
N ALA A 50 -17.56 -4.13 -14.76
CA ALA A 50 -16.48 -5.08 -14.52
C ALA A 50 -17.00 -6.44 -14.08
N ILE A 51 -17.93 -6.48 -13.12
CA ILE A 51 -18.56 -7.71 -12.65
C ILE A 51 -19.26 -8.43 -13.82
N LYS A 52 -20.01 -7.70 -14.65
CA LYS A 52 -20.68 -8.29 -15.82
C LYS A 52 -19.68 -8.94 -16.77
N ILE A 53 -18.62 -8.24 -17.15
CA ILE A 53 -17.58 -8.79 -18.04
C ILE A 53 -16.95 -10.05 -17.45
N ILE A 54 -16.58 -10.02 -16.17
CA ILE A 54 -15.95 -11.16 -15.49
C ILE A 54 -16.90 -12.37 -15.51
N LEU A 55 -18.19 -12.18 -15.21
CA LEU A 55 -19.15 -13.28 -15.20
C LEU A 55 -19.52 -13.76 -16.60
N ASP A 56 -19.49 -12.90 -17.61
CA ASP A 56 -19.73 -13.27 -19.00
C ASP A 56 -18.58 -14.11 -19.58
N GLU A 57 -17.33 -13.92 -19.10
CA GLU A 57 -16.16 -14.71 -19.53
C GLU A 57 -16.24 -16.18 -19.09
N ASP A 58 -16.72 -16.45 -17.86
CA ASP A 58 -16.98 -17.80 -17.36
C ASP A 58 -18.17 -17.80 -16.39
N PRO A 59 -19.36 -18.18 -16.86
CA PRO A 59 -20.57 -18.22 -16.02
C PRO A 59 -20.51 -19.20 -14.84
N ASN A 60 -19.58 -20.16 -14.85
CA ASN A 60 -19.42 -21.15 -13.78
C ASN A 60 -18.38 -20.77 -12.75
N GLN A 61 -17.65 -19.66 -12.93
CA GLN A 61 -16.65 -19.22 -11.97
C GLN A 61 -17.29 -18.73 -10.69
N ARG A 62 -16.57 -18.91 -9.58
CA ARG A 62 -16.92 -18.30 -8.29
C ARG A 62 -16.22 -16.97 -8.18
N LEU A 63 -16.99 -15.93 -7.87
CA LEU A 63 -16.48 -14.60 -7.61
C LEU A 63 -16.26 -14.43 -6.11
N ILE A 64 -15.02 -14.16 -5.71
CA ILE A 64 -14.65 -13.81 -4.33
C ILE A 64 -14.37 -12.32 -4.31
N ILE A 65 -15.08 -11.59 -3.46
CA ILE A 65 -14.98 -10.13 -3.34
C ILE A 65 -14.52 -9.80 -1.94
N GLU A 66 -13.44 -9.03 -1.83
CA GLU A 66 -12.97 -8.46 -0.59
C GLU A 66 -13.59 -7.07 -0.40
N GLY A 67 -14.22 -6.86 0.77
CA GLY A 67 -14.69 -5.55 1.19
C GLY A 67 -13.55 -4.69 1.73
N ALA A 68 -13.83 -3.41 1.95
CA ALA A 68 -12.87 -2.47 2.52
C ALA A 68 -13.48 -1.68 3.67
N GLY A 69 -12.74 -1.56 4.79
CA GLY A 69 -13.20 -0.85 5.97
C GLY A 69 -14.39 -1.52 6.67
N SER A 70 -15.16 -0.72 7.40
CA SER A 70 -16.37 -1.19 8.09
C SER A 70 -17.59 -1.17 7.15
N PRO A 71 -18.43 -2.22 7.13
CA PRO A 71 -19.64 -2.23 6.31
C PRO A 71 -20.75 -1.30 6.85
N VAL A 72 -20.57 -0.71 8.03
CA VAL A 72 -21.59 0.10 8.72
C VAL A 72 -21.09 1.50 9.11
N GLU A 73 -20.28 2.11 8.27
CA GLU A 73 -19.91 3.52 8.43
C GLU A 73 -21.15 4.41 8.16
N MET A 74 -21.91 4.73 9.22
CA MET A 74 -23.23 5.39 9.13
C MET A 74 -23.18 6.73 8.40
N ASN A 75 -22.10 7.48 8.52
CA ASN A 75 -21.87 8.75 7.80
C ASN A 75 -21.58 8.54 6.31
N LEU A 76 -21.21 7.34 5.88
CA LEU A 76 -20.85 7.00 4.51
C LEU A 76 -21.71 5.88 3.89
N ILE A 77 -22.70 5.36 4.59
CA ILE A 77 -23.49 4.20 4.16
C ILE A 77 -24.14 4.36 2.78
N HIS A 78 -24.58 5.60 2.46
CA HIS A 78 -25.15 5.89 1.14
C HIS A 78 -24.11 5.95 0.02
N ARG A 79 -22.83 5.93 0.37
CA ARG A 79 -21.68 6.07 -0.51
C ARG A 79 -20.78 4.83 -0.51
N ASP A 80 -21.27 3.73 0.06
CA ASP A 80 -20.59 2.45 0.03
C ASP A 80 -20.48 1.94 -1.42
N LEU A 81 -19.25 1.64 -1.84
CA LEU A 81 -18.93 1.05 -3.14
C LEU A 81 -18.20 -0.31 -2.98
N THR A 82 -17.93 -0.74 -1.75
CA THR A 82 -16.98 -1.82 -1.49
C THR A 82 -17.55 -2.99 -0.68
N ASN A 83 -18.65 -2.76 0.05
CA ASN A 83 -19.19 -3.74 0.99
C ASN A 83 -20.63 -4.16 0.63
N LEU A 84 -21.61 -3.77 1.45
CA LEU A 84 -22.99 -4.29 1.38
C LEU A 84 -23.72 -3.89 0.10
N ARG A 85 -23.38 -2.80 -0.56
CA ARG A 85 -23.98 -2.43 -1.83
C ARG A 85 -23.68 -3.45 -2.92
N ILE A 86 -22.43 -3.92 -3.03
CA ILE A 86 -22.04 -4.96 -3.99
C ILE A 86 -22.71 -6.28 -3.60
N ALA A 87 -22.67 -6.61 -2.31
CA ALA A 87 -23.29 -7.82 -1.80
C ALA A 87 -24.78 -7.90 -2.14
N LYS A 88 -25.52 -6.81 -1.94
CA LYS A 88 -26.96 -6.72 -2.33
C LYS A 88 -27.16 -6.81 -3.83
N TYR A 89 -26.30 -6.18 -4.62
CA TYR A 89 -26.42 -6.22 -6.08
C TYR A 89 -26.24 -7.62 -6.65
N LEU A 90 -25.40 -8.45 -6.01
CA LEU A 90 -25.10 -9.81 -6.44
C LEU A 90 -25.90 -10.87 -5.67
N ASP A 91 -26.69 -10.49 -4.69
CA ASP A 91 -27.29 -11.43 -3.72
C ASP A 91 -26.25 -12.40 -3.14
N ALA A 92 -25.10 -11.84 -2.76
CA ALA A 92 -23.91 -12.62 -2.39
C ALA A 92 -23.95 -13.04 -0.92
N ASP A 93 -23.54 -14.26 -0.65
CA ASP A 93 -23.28 -14.73 0.70
C ASP A 93 -22.06 -13.99 1.28
N CYS A 94 -22.24 -13.34 2.45
CA CYS A 94 -21.22 -12.54 3.09
C CYS A 94 -20.65 -13.24 4.33
N ILE A 95 -19.35 -13.08 4.53
CA ILE A 95 -18.65 -13.48 5.75
C ILE A 95 -18.15 -12.22 6.46
N LEU A 96 -18.57 -12.02 7.70
CA LEU A 96 -18.07 -10.93 8.53
C LEU A 96 -16.76 -11.35 9.19
N VAL A 97 -15.67 -10.63 8.89
CA VAL A 97 -14.36 -10.84 9.50
C VAL A 97 -14.16 -9.81 10.61
N ALA A 98 -13.92 -10.25 11.84
CA ALA A 98 -13.74 -9.41 13.02
C ALA A 98 -12.36 -9.62 13.64
N ASP A 99 -11.66 -8.52 13.93
CA ASP A 99 -10.33 -8.53 14.55
C ASP A 99 -10.44 -8.54 16.08
N ILE A 100 -9.88 -9.57 16.72
CA ILE A 100 -9.89 -9.71 18.19
C ILE A 100 -8.69 -9.05 18.87
N GLU A 101 -7.61 -8.74 18.13
CA GLU A 101 -6.35 -8.29 18.72
C GLU A 101 -6.48 -6.99 19.52
N LYS A 102 -7.31 -6.06 19.04
CA LYS A 102 -7.53 -4.77 19.69
C LYS A 102 -8.49 -4.84 20.87
N GLY A 103 -9.08 -6.00 21.14
CA GLY A 103 -10.13 -6.16 22.14
C GLY A 103 -11.50 -5.68 21.67
N GLY A 104 -12.54 -6.00 22.44
CA GLY A 104 -13.92 -5.54 22.16
C GLY A 104 -14.62 -6.24 21.00
N VAL A 105 -14.12 -7.37 20.50
CA VAL A 105 -14.67 -8.08 19.34
C VAL A 105 -16.16 -8.43 19.46
N PHE A 106 -16.63 -8.77 20.67
CA PHE A 106 -18.04 -9.03 20.92
C PHE A 106 -18.92 -7.81 20.61
N ALA A 107 -18.50 -6.64 21.13
CA ALA A 107 -19.21 -5.39 20.89
C ALA A 107 -19.15 -4.97 19.42
N GLN A 108 -18.01 -5.16 18.76
CA GLN A 108 -17.84 -4.85 17.33
C GLN A 108 -18.79 -5.70 16.48
N ILE A 109 -18.82 -7.02 16.69
CA ILE A 109 -19.70 -7.93 15.94
C ILE A 109 -21.18 -7.57 16.16
N ILE A 110 -21.60 -7.45 17.44
CA ILE A 110 -22.98 -7.15 17.75
C ILE A 110 -23.39 -5.78 17.21
N GLY A 111 -22.56 -4.75 17.43
CA GLY A 111 -22.81 -3.40 16.94
C GLY A 111 -22.88 -3.34 15.41
N THR A 112 -21.97 -4.02 14.71
CA THR A 112 -21.99 -4.09 13.25
C THR A 112 -23.30 -4.71 12.74
N LEU A 113 -23.72 -5.85 13.31
CA LEU A 113 -24.96 -6.51 12.90
C LEU A 113 -26.22 -5.73 13.26
N GLU A 114 -26.21 -4.97 14.35
CA GLU A 114 -27.33 -4.16 14.79
C GLU A 114 -27.53 -2.91 13.92
N LEU A 115 -26.43 -2.34 13.41
CA LEU A 115 -26.47 -1.17 12.51
C LEU A 115 -26.84 -1.53 11.06
N MET A 116 -26.76 -2.81 10.68
CA MET A 116 -27.17 -3.27 9.35
C MET A 116 -28.70 -3.23 9.19
N GLN A 117 -29.15 -2.89 7.99
CA GLN A 117 -30.56 -3.10 7.62
C GLN A 117 -30.90 -4.60 7.65
N PRO A 118 -32.17 -4.96 7.93
CA PRO A 118 -32.58 -6.37 8.01
C PRO A 118 -32.24 -7.20 6.75
N GLU A 119 -32.33 -6.60 5.56
CA GLU A 119 -32.00 -7.24 4.30
C GLU A 119 -30.50 -7.47 4.14
N GLU A 120 -29.68 -6.56 4.62
CA GLU A 120 -28.21 -6.68 4.60
C GLU A 120 -27.73 -7.73 5.58
N ARG A 121 -28.32 -7.74 6.78
CA ARG A 121 -28.02 -8.73 7.81
C ARG A 121 -28.30 -10.15 7.34
N LYS A 122 -29.34 -10.39 6.50
CA LYS A 122 -29.66 -11.69 5.91
C LYS A 122 -28.54 -12.23 5.00
N LEU A 123 -27.73 -11.36 4.41
CA LEU A 123 -26.61 -11.76 3.57
C LEU A 123 -25.44 -12.32 4.40
N ILE A 124 -25.33 -11.99 5.69
CA ILE A 124 -24.26 -12.48 6.54
C ILE A 124 -24.51 -13.94 6.91
N LYS A 125 -23.73 -14.85 6.31
CA LYS A 125 -23.87 -16.30 6.49
C LYS A 125 -22.91 -16.89 7.52
N GLY A 126 -21.86 -16.12 7.87
CA GLY A 126 -20.87 -16.57 8.82
C GLY A 126 -20.01 -15.46 9.38
N ILE A 127 -19.31 -15.76 10.46
CA ILE A 127 -18.38 -14.86 11.11
C ILE A 127 -17.03 -15.57 11.20
N ILE A 128 -15.95 -14.85 10.91
CA ILE A 128 -14.57 -15.29 11.18
C ILE A 128 -13.97 -14.34 12.23
N ILE A 129 -13.39 -14.91 13.27
CA ILE A 129 -12.59 -14.17 14.24
C ILE A 129 -11.13 -14.25 13.78
N ASN A 130 -10.53 -13.11 13.51
CA ASN A 130 -9.16 -13.04 13.00
C ASN A 130 -8.18 -12.53 14.07
N ARG A 131 -6.88 -12.87 13.92
CA ARG A 131 -5.76 -12.43 14.74
C ARG A 131 -5.88 -12.87 16.20
N PHE A 132 -6.38 -14.09 16.41
CA PHE A 132 -6.50 -14.66 17.76
C PHE A 132 -5.13 -14.99 18.36
N ARG A 133 -4.93 -14.60 19.62
CA ARG A 133 -3.74 -14.96 20.41
C ARG A 133 -4.17 -15.73 21.66
N GLY A 134 -3.40 -16.72 22.02
CA GLY A 134 -3.57 -17.48 23.25
C GLY A 134 -4.33 -18.79 23.06
N ASP A 135 -4.92 -19.30 24.15
CA ASP A 135 -5.58 -20.59 24.19
C ASP A 135 -7.02 -20.51 23.67
N LEU A 136 -7.28 -21.23 22.57
CA LEU A 136 -8.60 -21.32 21.96
C LEU A 136 -9.67 -21.90 22.89
N SER A 137 -9.29 -22.75 23.88
CA SER A 137 -10.23 -23.32 24.83
C SER A 137 -10.93 -22.26 25.67
N LEU A 138 -10.23 -21.18 26.01
CA LEU A 138 -10.77 -20.04 26.76
C LEU A 138 -11.82 -19.24 25.96
N PHE A 139 -11.79 -19.33 24.65
CA PHE A 139 -12.76 -18.63 23.79
C PHE A 139 -14.00 -19.45 23.45
N SER A 140 -14.04 -20.73 23.83
CA SER A 140 -15.11 -21.66 23.45
C SER A 140 -16.50 -21.20 23.92
N GLU A 141 -16.60 -20.69 25.15
CA GLU A 141 -17.87 -20.14 25.67
C GLU A 141 -18.26 -18.85 24.99
N GLY A 142 -17.29 -17.99 24.68
CA GLY A 142 -17.50 -16.76 23.93
C GLY A 142 -18.03 -17.05 22.52
N LYS A 143 -17.49 -18.05 21.84
CA LYS A 143 -18.01 -18.53 20.55
C LYS A 143 -19.48 -18.93 20.66
N LYS A 144 -19.83 -19.80 21.61
CA LYS A 144 -21.21 -20.27 21.83
C LYS A 144 -22.15 -19.10 22.15
N TRP A 145 -21.70 -18.15 22.92
CA TRP A 145 -22.48 -16.96 23.27
C TRP A 145 -22.78 -16.11 22.05
N LEU A 146 -21.74 -15.83 21.20
CA LEU A 146 -21.90 -15.07 19.96
C LEU A 146 -22.89 -15.75 19.01
N GLU A 147 -22.73 -17.05 18.76
CA GLU A 147 -23.62 -17.83 17.88
C GLU A 147 -25.07 -17.82 18.39
N LYS A 148 -25.25 -17.98 19.69
CA LYS A 148 -26.59 -17.89 20.33
C LYS A 148 -27.20 -16.51 20.18
N ARG A 149 -26.40 -15.45 20.36
CA ARG A 149 -26.87 -14.04 20.32
C ARG A 149 -27.15 -13.56 18.92
N THR A 150 -26.28 -13.88 17.95
CA THR A 150 -26.37 -13.40 16.58
C THR A 150 -27.22 -14.29 15.68
N LYS A 151 -27.36 -15.56 16.01
CA LYS A 151 -27.91 -16.64 15.17
C LYS A 151 -27.10 -16.87 13.87
N ILE A 152 -25.84 -16.47 13.86
CA ILE A 152 -24.90 -16.63 12.76
C ILE A 152 -23.73 -17.51 13.26
N PRO A 153 -23.32 -18.55 12.49
CA PRO A 153 -22.24 -19.44 12.90
C PRO A 153 -20.89 -18.73 12.85
N ILE A 154 -20.00 -19.07 13.79
CA ILE A 154 -18.58 -18.73 13.70
C ILE A 154 -17.89 -19.83 12.92
N LEU A 155 -17.56 -19.52 11.65
CA LEU A 155 -16.95 -20.46 10.70
C LEU A 155 -15.50 -20.80 11.01
N GLY A 156 -14.79 -19.86 11.63
CA GLY A 156 -13.39 -20.07 11.99
C GLY A 156 -12.86 -19.04 12.98
N ILE A 157 -11.82 -19.43 13.69
CA ILE A 157 -11.01 -18.57 14.53
C ILE A 157 -9.59 -18.71 14.01
N LEU A 158 -9.05 -17.65 13.39
CA LEU A 158 -7.74 -17.67 12.79
C LEU A 158 -6.72 -17.13 13.79
N PRO A 159 -5.63 -17.84 14.05
CA PRO A 159 -4.56 -17.33 14.87
C PRO A 159 -3.83 -16.20 14.15
N ILE A 160 -3.00 -15.46 14.88
CA ILE A 160 -2.03 -14.60 14.23
C ILE A 160 -1.07 -15.50 13.45
N LEU A 161 -0.98 -15.24 12.15
CA LEU A 161 -0.01 -15.90 11.30
C LEU A 161 1.35 -15.26 11.52
N GLU A 162 2.36 -16.07 11.82
CA GLU A 162 3.76 -15.62 11.92
C GLU A 162 4.39 -15.42 10.53
N GLU A 163 3.62 -15.69 9.49
CA GLU A 163 4.07 -15.50 8.12
C GLU A 163 4.33 -14.03 7.85
N LYS A 164 5.51 -13.77 7.30
CA LYS A 164 5.96 -12.43 6.95
C LYS A 164 5.35 -12.00 5.61
N LEU A 165 4.03 -11.77 5.60
CA LEU A 165 3.37 -11.19 4.43
C LEU A 165 3.85 -9.76 4.24
N PRO A 166 4.02 -9.31 2.98
CA PRO A 166 4.32 -7.91 2.70
C PRO A 166 3.24 -7.02 3.32
N PRO A 167 3.62 -5.94 4.03
CA PRO A 167 2.63 -5.02 4.57
C PRO A 167 1.90 -4.31 3.43
N GLU A 168 0.60 -4.13 3.59
CA GLU A 168 -0.24 -3.45 2.60
C GLU A 168 -0.02 -1.93 2.64
N ASP A 169 0.15 -1.36 3.84
CA ASP A 169 0.28 0.08 4.06
C ASP A 169 1.66 0.50 4.60
N SER A 170 2.10 1.71 4.18
CA SER A 170 3.34 2.33 4.66
C SER A 170 3.32 2.72 6.15
N LEU A 171 2.16 2.73 6.79
CA LEU A 171 2.01 3.02 8.22
C LEU A 171 2.58 1.89 9.09
N ASP A 172 2.52 0.64 8.64
CA ASP A 172 3.09 -0.50 9.35
C ASP A 172 4.63 -0.44 9.48
N LEU A 173 5.29 0.41 8.68
CA LEU A 173 6.73 0.63 8.77
C LEU A 173 7.15 1.42 10.02
N LEU A 174 6.20 2.11 10.67
CA LEU A 174 6.52 3.00 11.78
C LEU A 174 6.95 2.24 13.04
N ASP A 175 6.47 1.02 13.23
CA ASP A 175 6.62 0.24 14.47
C ASP A 175 7.49 -1.01 14.32
N ARG A 176 8.01 -1.30 13.13
CA ARG A 176 8.86 -2.48 12.92
C ARG A 176 10.27 -2.26 13.46
N LYS A 177 10.62 -3.03 14.47
CA LYS A 177 12.00 -3.26 14.88
C LYS A 177 12.54 -4.46 14.09
N ILE A 178 13.50 -4.19 13.20
CA ILE A 178 14.15 -5.22 12.36
C ILE A 178 15.54 -5.52 12.92
N GLU A 179 15.79 -5.28 14.19
CA GLU A 179 17.09 -5.57 14.78
C GLU A 179 17.29 -7.08 14.92
N LYS A 180 18.36 -7.60 14.31
CA LYS A 180 18.81 -8.99 14.40
C LYS A 180 20.06 -9.05 15.23
N ASP A 181 20.16 -10.08 16.07
CA ASP A 181 21.33 -10.29 16.95
C ASP A 181 22.57 -10.77 16.19
N GLN A 182 22.36 -11.51 15.09
CA GLN A 182 23.43 -12.03 14.21
C GLN A 182 23.12 -11.68 12.76
N TYR A 183 24.09 -11.11 12.08
CA TYR A 183 24.02 -10.73 10.65
C TYR A 183 25.42 -10.55 10.08
N ASP A 184 25.55 -10.72 8.76
CA ASP A 184 26.80 -10.52 8.02
C ASP A 184 26.92 -9.09 7.48
N LEU A 185 25.77 -8.49 7.08
CA LEU A 185 25.69 -7.16 6.47
C LEU A 185 24.70 -6.27 7.19
N LYS A 186 25.06 -4.99 7.33
CA LYS A 186 24.20 -3.96 7.87
C LYS A 186 23.82 -2.96 6.80
N GLY A 187 22.52 -2.87 6.47
CA GLY A 187 21.98 -1.95 5.48
C GLY A 187 21.25 -0.76 6.12
N GLY A 188 21.44 0.44 5.56
CA GLY A 188 20.67 1.62 5.91
C GLY A 188 19.61 1.92 4.85
N ILE A 189 18.35 2.10 5.22
CA ILE A 189 17.28 2.50 4.31
C ILE A 189 16.91 3.96 4.60
N ILE A 190 17.07 4.83 3.63
CA ILE A 190 16.71 6.25 3.79
C ILE A 190 15.19 6.37 3.77
N LYS A 191 14.60 6.88 4.86
CA LYS A 191 13.15 7.02 4.97
C LYS A 191 12.70 8.37 4.46
N PHE A 192 12.09 8.37 3.28
CA PHE A 192 11.42 9.55 2.73
C PHE A 192 10.04 9.77 3.35
N PRO A 193 9.55 11.01 3.45
CA PRO A 193 8.16 11.30 3.79
C PRO A 193 7.15 10.68 2.81
N SER A 194 7.50 10.65 1.52
CA SER A 194 6.63 10.14 0.44
C SER A 194 7.12 8.81 -0.16
N ILE A 195 7.69 7.93 0.67
CA ILE A 195 8.18 6.62 0.23
C ILE A 195 7.12 5.85 -0.57
N SER A 196 7.54 5.19 -1.65
CA SER A 196 6.70 4.28 -2.43
C SER A 196 7.29 2.87 -2.45
N ASN A 197 6.41 1.88 -2.67
CA ASN A 197 6.80 0.48 -2.89
C ASN A 197 7.77 -0.06 -1.82
N PHE A 198 7.55 0.30 -0.57
CA PHE A 198 8.38 -0.17 0.55
C PHE A 198 8.37 -1.72 0.67
N SER A 199 7.33 -2.38 0.15
CA SER A 199 7.26 -3.83 0.03
C SER A 199 8.39 -4.45 -0.79
N ASP A 200 9.04 -3.67 -1.68
CA ASP A 200 10.21 -4.13 -2.44
C ASP A 200 11.40 -4.45 -1.54
N LEU A 201 11.44 -3.89 -0.33
CA LEU A 201 12.49 -4.14 0.67
C LEU A 201 12.21 -5.36 1.56
N HIS A 202 10.98 -5.89 1.52
CA HIS A 202 10.57 -7.01 2.36
C HIS A 202 11.42 -8.28 2.18
N PRO A 203 11.86 -8.67 0.97
CA PRO A 203 12.78 -9.81 0.82
C PRO A 203 14.10 -9.61 1.58
N LEU A 204 14.65 -8.39 1.59
CA LEU A 204 15.86 -8.06 2.34
C LEU A 204 15.62 -8.04 3.86
N GLU A 205 14.45 -7.60 4.31
CA GLU A 205 14.06 -7.66 5.72
C GLU A 205 13.99 -9.10 6.24
N ASN A 206 13.58 -10.03 5.38
CA ASN A 206 13.46 -11.45 5.71
C ASN A 206 14.78 -12.23 5.58
N GLU A 207 15.80 -11.67 4.93
CA GLU A 207 17.10 -12.29 4.78
C GLU A 207 17.87 -12.29 6.11
N ASN A 208 18.19 -13.48 6.65
CA ASN A 208 18.78 -13.61 7.98
C ASN A 208 20.17 -12.99 8.10
N SER A 209 20.94 -13.00 7.02
CA SER A 209 22.29 -12.45 6.95
C SER A 209 22.34 -10.92 6.88
N ILE A 210 21.18 -10.24 6.71
CA ILE A 210 21.09 -8.79 6.55
C ILE A 210 20.31 -8.17 7.71
N ASN A 211 20.92 -7.17 8.36
CA ASN A 211 20.24 -6.32 9.34
C ASN A 211 19.97 -4.96 8.74
N LEU A 212 18.70 -4.56 8.64
CA LEU A 212 18.27 -3.29 8.05
C LEU A 212 17.86 -2.28 9.11
N LYS A 213 18.29 -1.04 8.96
CA LYS A 213 17.89 0.09 9.80
C LYS A 213 17.30 1.22 8.97
N TRP A 214 16.15 1.72 9.38
CA TRP A 214 15.54 2.91 8.80
C TRP A 214 16.23 4.19 9.29
N VAL A 215 16.82 4.94 8.34
CA VAL A 215 17.50 6.22 8.60
C VAL A 215 16.50 7.36 8.36
N ARG A 216 16.15 8.06 9.43
CA ARG A 216 15.09 9.10 9.43
C ARG A 216 15.64 10.54 9.51
N LYS A 217 16.88 10.68 9.93
CA LYS A 217 17.57 11.96 10.16
C LYS A 217 19.05 11.83 9.88
N SER A 218 19.74 12.96 9.72
CA SER A 218 21.18 13.00 9.58
C SER A 218 21.86 12.18 10.68
N GLU A 219 22.70 11.24 10.29
CA GLU A 219 23.53 10.40 11.14
C GLU A 219 24.76 9.89 10.38
N ASN A 220 25.70 9.30 11.12
CA ASN A 220 26.90 8.70 10.50
C ASN A 220 26.54 7.46 9.68
N LEU A 221 26.50 7.59 8.35
CA LEU A 221 26.17 6.48 7.45
C LEU A 221 27.31 5.46 7.29
N LYS A 222 28.53 5.74 7.75
CA LYS A 222 29.66 4.81 7.66
C LYS A 222 29.52 3.54 8.51
N ILE A 223 28.50 3.52 9.38
CA ILE A 223 28.14 2.31 10.14
C ILE A 223 27.42 1.25 9.31
N PHE A 224 27.01 1.58 8.08
CA PHE A 224 26.33 0.68 7.16
C PHE A 224 27.29 0.18 6.08
N ASP A 225 27.16 -1.09 5.71
CA ASP A 225 27.89 -1.69 4.59
C ASP A 225 27.31 -1.20 3.25
N PHE A 226 25.99 -0.93 3.23
CA PHE A 226 25.31 -0.32 2.09
C PHE A 226 24.15 0.55 2.55
N ILE A 227 23.72 1.48 1.69
CA ILE A 227 22.50 2.27 1.89
C ILE A 227 21.57 2.15 0.69
N ILE A 228 20.26 2.21 0.96
CA ILE A 228 19.22 2.18 -0.07
C ILE A 228 18.45 3.48 -0.03
N LEU A 229 18.33 4.12 -1.18
CA LEU A 229 17.37 5.18 -1.45
C LEU A 229 16.16 4.56 -2.16
N PRO A 230 15.02 4.34 -1.49
CA PRO A 230 13.87 3.67 -2.07
C PRO A 230 13.12 4.56 -3.08
N GLY A 231 12.04 4.04 -3.63
CA GLY A 231 11.13 4.80 -4.49
C GLY A 231 10.41 5.92 -3.74
N SER A 232 10.04 6.96 -4.44
CA SER A 232 9.30 8.12 -3.93
C SER A 232 8.03 8.37 -4.75
N LYS A 233 6.94 8.78 -4.08
CA LYS A 233 5.71 9.26 -4.71
C LYS A 233 5.78 10.75 -5.09
N GLN A 234 6.73 11.49 -4.51
CA GLN A 234 6.94 12.94 -4.69
C GLN A 234 8.43 13.25 -4.66
N THR A 235 9.12 12.91 -5.72
CA THR A 235 10.58 12.91 -5.81
C THR A 235 11.19 14.29 -5.53
N ILE A 236 10.60 15.37 -6.04
CA ILE A 236 11.06 16.75 -5.78
C ILE A 236 10.95 17.10 -4.30
N LYS A 237 9.82 16.78 -3.67
CA LYS A 237 9.59 17.04 -2.24
C LYS A 237 10.55 16.25 -1.35
N ASP A 238 10.76 14.99 -1.68
CA ASP A 238 11.68 14.14 -0.91
C ASP A 238 13.15 14.56 -1.09
N GLN A 239 13.54 15.05 -2.29
CA GLN A 239 14.86 15.65 -2.48
C GLN A 239 15.06 16.91 -1.64
N ILE A 240 14.05 17.78 -1.54
CA ILE A 240 14.10 18.96 -0.68
C ILE A 240 14.25 18.52 0.79
N PHE A 241 13.47 17.53 1.22
CA PHE A 241 13.61 16.96 2.55
C PHE A 241 15.03 16.44 2.84
N LEU A 242 15.67 15.77 1.88
CA LEU A 242 17.05 15.28 2.04
C LEU A 242 18.05 16.44 2.26
N GLU A 243 17.89 17.54 1.54
CA GLU A 243 18.76 18.71 1.72
C GLU A 243 18.50 19.41 3.07
N GLU A 244 17.24 19.65 3.43
CA GLU A 244 16.84 20.33 4.67
C GLU A 244 17.19 19.51 5.92
N SER A 245 17.08 18.19 5.88
CA SER A 245 17.42 17.30 6.98
C SER A 245 18.93 17.03 7.14
N GLY A 246 19.76 17.45 6.18
CA GLY A 246 21.18 17.16 6.13
C GLY A 246 21.55 15.78 5.60
N LEU A 247 20.57 14.92 5.32
CA LEU A 247 20.80 13.56 4.79
C LEU A 247 21.50 13.57 3.44
N ALA A 248 21.20 14.54 2.55
CA ALA A 248 21.89 14.67 1.26
C ALA A 248 23.41 14.85 1.43
N LYS A 249 23.83 15.64 2.40
CA LYS A 249 25.25 15.82 2.75
C LYS A 249 25.88 14.50 3.24
N ASP A 250 25.18 13.78 4.10
CA ASP A 250 25.67 12.51 4.65
C ASP A 250 25.81 11.45 3.54
N ILE A 251 24.83 11.37 2.62
CA ILE A 251 24.87 10.47 1.46
C ILE A 251 26.02 10.81 0.53
N ARG A 252 26.28 12.10 0.23
CA ARG A 252 27.45 12.53 -0.55
C ARG A 252 28.76 12.13 0.14
N SER A 253 28.86 12.35 1.44
CA SER A 253 30.06 11.97 2.23
C SER A 253 30.26 10.45 2.25
N TYR A 254 29.19 9.68 2.33
CA TYR A 254 29.22 8.23 2.28
C TYR A 254 29.69 7.72 0.92
N SER A 255 29.22 8.31 -0.19
CA SER A 255 29.64 8.01 -1.55
C SER A 255 31.12 8.31 -1.78
N LEU A 256 31.61 9.47 -1.33
CA LEU A 256 33.03 9.83 -1.42
C LEU A 256 33.94 8.86 -0.65
N GLY A 257 33.42 8.27 0.42
CA GLY A 257 34.07 7.19 1.18
C GLY A 257 33.98 5.81 0.52
N LYS A 258 33.54 5.71 -0.73
CA LYS A 258 33.30 4.47 -1.48
C LYS A 258 32.25 3.55 -0.86
N GLY A 259 31.27 4.11 -0.15
CA GLY A 259 30.13 3.38 0.37
C GLY A 259 29.21 2.87 -0.76
N HIS A 260 28.62 1.70 -0.58
CA HIS A 260 27.71 1.11 -1.55
C HIS A 260 26.32 1.74 -1.47
N ILE A 261 25.83 2.30 -2.57
CA ILE A 261 24.55 2.99 -2.65
C ILE A 261 23.66 2.34 -3.70
N ILE A 262 22.43 2.03 -3.33
CA ILE A 262 21.39 1.50 -4.22
C ILE A 262 20.28 2.55 -4.31
N GLY A 263 20.02 3.06 -5.51
CA GLY A 263 18.87 3.96 -5.77
C GLY A 263 17.79 3.23 -6.55
N ILE A 264 16.54 3.30 -6.08
CA ILE A 264 15.40 2.64 -6.71
C ILE A 264 14.41 3.73 -7.18
N CYS A 265 14.06 3.74 -8.48
CA CYS A 265 13.09 4.67 -9.06
C CYS A 265 13.37 6.13 -8.65
N GLY A 266 12.51 6.78 -7.84
CA GLY A 266 12.72 8.12 -7.32
C GLY A 266 14.06 8.28 -6.56
N GLY A 267 14.50 7.25 -5.82
CA GLY A 267 15.80 7.22 -5.17
C GLY A 267 16.97 7.32 -6.16
N LEU A 268 16.90 6.58 -7.28
CA LEU A 268 17.89 6.70 -8.35
C LEU A 268 17.88 8.11 -8.97
N GLN A 269 16.70 8.66 -9.24
CA GLN A 269 16.55 9.99 -9.81
C GLN A 269 17.18 11.06 -8.91
N MET A 270 16.98 10.97 -7.59
CA MET A 270 17.58 11.89 -6.61
C MET A 270 19.11 11.79 -6.52
N LEU A 271 19.70 10.64 -6.84
CA LEU A 271 21.17 10.48 -6.91
C LEU A 271 21.81 11.23 -8.10
N GLY A 272 21.00 11.66 -9.07
CA GLY A 272 21.44 12.44 -10.22
C GLY A 272 21.89 13.85 -9.89
N GLU A 273 22.35 14.59 -10.89
CA GLU A 273 22.77 15.99 -10.76
C GLU A 273 21.58 16.94 -10.69
N ARG A 274 20.50 16.66 -11.44
CA ARG A 274 19.39 17.59 -11.66
C ARG A 274 18.05 16.89 -11.81
N LEU A 275 17.02 17.50 -11.21
CA LEU A 275 15.64 17.09 -11.33
C LEU A 275 14.83 18.29 -11.89
N GLU A 276 14.14 18.10 -13.02
CA GLU A 276 13.32 19.11 -13.67
C GLU A 276 11.86 18.65 -13.73
N ASP A 277 10.96 19.46 -13.20
CA ASP A 277 9.50 19.24 -13.24
C ASP A 277 8.78 20.41 -13.92
N PRO A 278 8.87 20.52 -15.26
CA PRO A 278 8.27 21.62 -15.99
C PRO A 278 6.75 21.68 -15.86
N PHE A 279 6.12 20.58 -15.47
CA PHE A 279 4.67 20.44 -15.37
C PHE A 279 4.16 20.42 -13.91
N LEU A 280 5.03 20.58 -12.91
CA LEU A 280 4.71 20.58 -11.48
C LEU A 280 3.94 19.32 -11.04
N LYS A 281 4.39 18.15 -11.49
CA LYS A 281 3.78 16.85 -11.19
C LYS A 281 4.28 16.23 -9.90
N GLU A 282 5.55 16.46 -9.57
CA GLU A 282 6.26 15.86 -8.43
C GLU A 282 6.37 16.81 -7.22
N GLY A 283 5.91 18.06 -7.36
CA GLY A 283 5.93 19.06 -6.29
C GLY A 283 4.60 19.12 -5.54
N ALA A 284 4.65 19.26 -4.20
CA ALA A 284 3.49 19.69 -3.44
C ALA A 284 3.12 21.13 -3.83
N ASN A 285 1.83 21.48 -3.72
CA ASN A 285 1.26 22.78 -4.10
C ASN A 285 1.96 24.03 -3.57
N ASN A 286 2.91 23.90 -2.64
CA ASN A 286 3.67 24.99 -2.04
C ASN A 286 5.11 25.14 -2.57
N TYR A 287 5.60 24.19 -3.39
CA TYR A 287 6.96 24.25 -3.96
C TYR A 287 6.88 24.45 -5.48
N LEU A 288 6.92 25.73 -5.90
CA LEU A 288 6.87 26.13 -7.32
C LEU A 288 8.22 26.01 -8.04
N LYS A 289 9.17 25.25 -7.50
CA LYS A 289 10.47 25.05 -8.15
C LYS A 289 10.31 24.03 -9.28
N ARG A 290 10.49 24.51 -10.51
CA ARG A 290 10.50 23.66 -11.71
C ARG A 290 11.79 22.89 -11.89
N GLU A 291 12.81 23.21 -11.10
CA GLU A 291 14.14 22.64 -11.21
C GLU A 291 14.82 22.68 -9.84
N ILE A 292 15.43 21.58 -9.44
CA ILE A 292 16.28 21.48 -8.25
C ILE A 292 17.52 20.63 -8.52
N ASN A 293 18.58 20.84 -7.73
CA ASN A 293 19.74 19.97 -7.77
C ASN A 293 19.38 18.64 -7.10
N GLY A 294 19.86 17.54 -7.67
CA GLY A 294 19.89 16.24 -7.01
C GLY A 294 21.10 16.12 -6.05
N ILE A 295 21.36 14.91 -5.59
CA ILE A 295 22.51 14.63 -4.70
C ILE A 295 23.83 14.75 -5.47
N GLY A 296 23.83 14.55 -6.80
CA GLY A 296 25.00 14.77 -7.66
C GLY A 296 26.06 13.65 -7.59
N ILE A 297 25.63 12.40 -7.38
CA ILE A 297 26.52 11.22 -7.39
C ILE A 297 26.66 10.67 -8.80
N PHE A 298 25.58 10.66 -9.58
CA PHE A 298 25.57 10.20 -10.97
C PHE A 298 25.40 11.35 -11.96
N PRO A 299 26.07 11.34 -13.12
CA PRO A 299 25.93 12.37 -14.15
C PRO A 299 24.64 12.17 -14.96
N ILE A 300 23.51 12.09 -14.27
CA ILE A 300 22.17 11.95 -14.87
C ILE A 300 21.29 13.14 -14.53
N LYS A 301 20.42 13.49 -15.48
CA LYS A 301 19.39 14.51 -15.36
C LYS A 301 18.04 13.85 -15.54
N THR A 302 17.12 14.08 -14.63
CA THR A 302 15.73 13.60 -14.73
C THR A 302 14.80 14.74 -15.12
N ILE A 303 13.96 14.51 -16.14
CA ILE A 303 12.92 15.46 -16.58
C ILE A 303 11.57 14.77 -16.44
N PHE A 304 10.73 15.25 -15.52
CA PHE A 304 9.41 14.69 -15.29
C PHE A 304 8.43 15.04 -16.40
N ASN A 305 7.82 14.04 -17.01
CA ASN A 305 6.90 14.18 -18.12
C ASN A 305 5.44 14.41 -17.64
N LYS A 306 4.63 15.01 -18.51
CA LYS A 306 3.20 15.24 -18.23
C LYS A 306 2.41 13.94 -18.05
N LYS A 307 2.78 12.89 -18.82
CA LYS A 307 2.13 11.59 -18.79
C LYS A 307 3.07 10.57 -18.15
N LYS A 308 2.54 9.81 -17.20
CA LYS A 308 3.23 8.66 -16.61
C LYS A 308 3.42 7.58 -17.68
N GLN A 309 4.63 7.04 -17.77
CA GLN A 309 4.94 5.87 -18.57
C GLN A 309 4.54 4.63 -17.79
N THR A 310 3.73 3.78 -18.41
CA THR A 310 3.37 2.47 -17.85
C THR A 310 3.39 1.46 -18.99
N ARG A 311 4.33 0.55 -18.98
CA ARG A 311 4.44 -0.49 -19.99
C ARG A 311 5.01 -1.78 -19.42
N GLN A 312 4.59 -2.91 -19.96
CA GLN A 312 5.20 -4.19 -19.70
C GLN A 312 6.49 -4.30 -20.51
N ILE A 313 7.58 -4.72 -19.87
CA ILE A 313 8.89 -4.87 -20.49
C ILE A 313 9.45 -6.25 -20.23
N SER A 314 10.30 -6.70 -21.19
CA SER A 314 11.15 -7.84 -21.04
C SER A 314 12.60 -7.40 -21.34
N CYS A 315 13.50 -7.57 -20.40
CA CYS A 315 14.89 -7.17 -20.54
C CYS A 315 15.84 -8.27 -20.07
N LYS A 316 17.10 -8.19 -20.51
CA LYS A 316 18.14 -9.08 -20.03
C LYS A 316 18.85 -8.44 -18.84
N SER A 317 18.97 -9.20 -17.75
CA SER A 317 19.86 -8.87 -16.64
C SER A 317 21.31 -9.08 -17.07
N LEU A 318 22.16 -8.11 -16.77
CA LEU A 318 23.61 -8.21 -17.00
C LEU A 318 24.36 -8.60 -15.72
N TRP A 319 23.70 -8.50 -14.57
CA TRP A 319 24.26 -8.79 -13.26
C TRP A 319 23.13 -9.17 -12.27
N PRO A 320 23.36 -10.07 -11.30
CA PRO A 320 24.57 -10.87 -11.04
C PRO A 320 24.72 -12.07 -11.97
N CYS A 321 23.69 -12.41 -12.72
CA CYS A 321 23.70 -13.45 -13.74
C CYS A 321 22.85 -13.04 -14.94
N GLU A 322 23.18 -13.52 -16.12
CA GLU A 322 22.39 -13.31 -17.30
C GLU A 322 21.06 -14.07 -17.18
N SER A 323 19.97 -13.33 -17.17
CA SER A 323 18.60 -13.89 -17.12
C SER A 323 17.61 -12.95 -17.82
N THR A 324 16.49 -13.47 -18.24
CA THR A 324 15.39 -12.64 -18.75
C THR A 324 14.50 -12.22 -17.59
N ILE A 325 14.34 -10.91 -17.41
CA ILE A 325 13.46 -10.31 -16.41
C ILE A 325 12.24 -9.73 -17.11
N ASN A 326 11.05 -10.16 -16.68
CA ASN A 326 9.78 -9.61 -17.13
C ASN A 326 9.21 -8.74 -16.01
N GLY A 327 8.77 -7.53 -16.34
CA GLY A 327 8.26 -6.59 -15.34
C GLY A 327 7.50 -5.43 -15.97
N PHE A 328 7.22 -4.45 -15.13
CA PHE A 328 6.56 -3.21 -15.55
C PHE A 328 7.51 -2.04 -15.37
N GLU A 329 7.59 -1.20 -16.39
CA GLU A 329 8.22 0.10 -16.31
C GLU A 329 7.15 1.14 -15.95
N ILE A 330 7.31 1.81 -14.80
CA ILE A 330 6.32 2.76 -14.29
C ILE A 330 7.05 3.97 -13.69
N HIS A 331 7.08 5.09 -14.44
CA HIS A 331 7.72 6.32 -13.98
C HIS A 331 7.21 7.55 -14.72
N ASN A 332 7.50 8.75 -14.22
CA ASN A 332 7.20 10.04 -14.85
C ASN A 332 8.42 10.68 -15.51
N GLY A 333 9.61 10.30 -15.16
CA GLY A 333 10.87 10.85 -15.65
C GLY A 333 11.92 9.83 -15.94
#